data_40ac8ce572fb44c810fcfa8f965cd55f
#
_entry.id   40ac8ce572fb44c810fcfa8f965cd55f
#
_cell.length_a   1.000
_cell.length_b   1.000
_cell.length_c   1.000
_cell.angle_alpha   90.00
_cell.angle_beta   90.00
_cell.angle_gamma   90.00
#
_symmetry.space_group_name_H-M   'P 1'
#
loop_
_entity.id
_entity.type
_entity.pdbx_description
1 polymer ?
#
loop_
_entity_poly.entity_id
_entity_poly.type
_entity_poly.pdbx_seq_one_letter_code
_entity_poly.pdbx_strand_id
1 'polypeptide(L)'
;PSLPSVAINVLKIARTEHPSVNDYANAIERDPALTMRIITLANSAFFSRTHIKVHTCHAATARLGLDATLAAVMSFSLLQNRAVDTHYQRVWMRSIIASLAARHLAIHLCADMAGPVFTAALLQDIGIIALRATSPIESNHLYAEAASSHRQLSESEQRLFGCDHSQVGAWIAAKWGVPTPLAQRICDSHGEYDIAAPDMVCIQLSGPIADAWLSSNPAQSLVTVIREFETYRGTHTISLRHLLENIQQQLPAWADMLQMAAPPLQDNESLLAEAQQLLFRQTLQLNARLEMQQAELASLRQRQDELEERSRTDTLTGLANRAWLEEQMQKRFALCQQQSRILSVVFIDLDHF
;
A
#
# COMPACT_ATOMS: atom_id res chain seq x y z
N PRO A 1 -19.06 -15.76 9.97
CA PRO A 1 -19.17 -16.90 9.07
C PRO A 1 -18.41 -18.09 9.63
N SER A 2 -19.08 -19.26 9.70
CA SER A 2 -18.42 -20.50 10.11
C SER A 2 -17.65 -21.07 8.91
N LEU A 3 -16.40 -21.45 9.11
CA LEU A 3 -15.64 -22.18 8.10
C LEU A 3 -16.18 -23.61 7.95
N PRO A 4 -16.20 -24.16 6.73
CA PRO A 4 -16.43 -25.57 6.52
C PRO A 4 -15.43 -26.45 7.27
N SER A 5 -15.86 -27.66 7.67
CA SER A 5 -15.05 -28.60 8.45
C SER A 5 -13.70 -28.93 7.80
N VAL A 6 -13.65 -28.99 6.47
CA VAL A 6 -12.46 -29.26 5.70
C VAL A 6 -11.43 -28.11 5.86
N ALA A 7 -11.86 -26.87 5.77
CA ALA A 7 -10.98 -25.71 5.96
C ALA A 7 -10.42 -25.67 7.39
N ILE A 8 -11.25 -25.98 8.39
CA ILE A 8 -10.81 -26.08 9.78
C ILE A 8 -9.74 -27.19 9.94
N ASN A 9 -9.92 -28.33 9.27
CA ASN A 9 -8.96 -29.43 9.33
C ASN A 9 -7.62 -29.06 8.67
N VAL A 10 -7.64 -28.43 7.49
CA VAL A 10 -6.43 -27.96 6.81
C VAL A 10 -5.69 -26.92 7.66
N LEU A 11 -6.42 -26.00 8.30
CA LEU A 11 -5.83 -25.04 9.25
C LEU A 11 -5.18 -25.71 10.45
N LYS A 12 -5.80 -26.77 11.01
CA LYS A 12 -5.22 -27.52 12.12
C LYS A 12 -3.90 -28.19 11.70
N ILE A 13 -3.87 -28.79 10.49
CA ILE A 13 -2.65 -29.40 9.93
C ILE A 13 -1.57 -28.33 9.69
N ALA A 14 -1.94 -27.16 9.18
CA ALA A 14 -1.00 -26.05 8.96
C ALA A 14 -0.27 -25.58 10.24
N ARG A 15 -0.84 -25.88 11.42
CA ARG A 15 -0.29 -25.51 12.74
C ARG A 15 0.62 -26.57 13.35
N THR A 16 0.70 -27.76 12.77
CA THR A 16 1.61 -28.82 13.25
C THR A 16 3.05 -28.41 12.98
N GLU A 17 3.99 -28.92 13.76
CA GLU A 17 5.43 -28.61 13.58
C GLU A 17 5.96 -29.01 12.19
N HIS A 18 5.40 -30.07 11.60
CA HIS A 18 5.83 -30.62 10.30
C HIS A 18 4.61 -30.94 9.42
N PRO A 19 3.92 -29.93 8.85
CA PRO A 19 2.79 -30.17 7.97
C PRO A 19 3.29 -30.87 6.67
N SER A 20 2.60 -31.91 6.25
CA SER A 20 2.96 -32.64 5.03
C SER A 20 1.95 -32.43 3.91
N VAL A 21 2.41 -32.61 2.66
CA VAL A 21 1.54 -32.63 1.47
C VAL A 21 0.46 -33.69 1.60
N ASN A 22 0.78 -34.84 2.18
CA ASN A 22 -0.13 -35.94 2.34
C ASN A 22 -1.27 -35.63 3.32
N ASP A 23 -0.97 -34.93 4.42
CA ASP A 23 -1.97 -34.54 5.40
C ASP A 23 -2.98 -33.55 4.81
N TYR A 24 -2.49 -32.58 4.04
CA TYR A 24 -3.34 -31.61 3.32
C TYR A 24 -4.22 -32.31 2.30
N ALA A 25 -3.65 -33.18 1.46
CA ALA A 25 -4.38 -33.91 0.44
C ALA A 25 -5.50 -34.75 1.06
N ASN A 26 -5.19 -35.54 2.10
CA ASN A 26 -6.17 -36.35 2.82
C ASN A 26 -7.31 -35.54 3.45
N ALA A 27 -7.01 -34.33 3.94
CA ALA A 27 -8.04 -33.44 4.47
C ALA A 27 -8.96 -32.89 3.37
N ILE A 28 -8.37 -32.48 2.23
CA ILE A 28 -9.06 -31.88 1.08
C ILE A 28 -9.92 -32.92 0.36
N GLU A 29 -9.46 -34.17 0.20
CA GLU A 29 -10.18 -35.24 -0.50
C GLU A 29 -11.51 -35.63 0.13
N ARG A 30 -11.76 -35.19 1.36
CA ARG A 30 -13.08 -35.35 2.03
C ARG A 30 -14.18 -34.46 1.41
N ASP A 31 -13.78 -33.45 0.61
CA ASP A 31 -14.68 -32.56 -0.13
C ASP A 31 -14.39 -32.70 -1.64
N PRO A 32 -15.22 -33.40 -2.41
CA PRO A 32 -15.02 -33.60 -3.84
C PRO A 32 -14.99 -32.30 -4.65
N ALA A 33 -15.80 -31.30 -4.25
CA ALA A 33 -15.84 -30.01 -4.95
C ALA A 33 -14.53 -29.24 -4.72
N LEU A 34 -14.03 -29.23 -3.50
CA LEU A 34 -12.76 -28.61 -3.17
C LEU A 34 -11.58 -29.33 -3.84
N THR A 35 -11.59 -30.68 -3.84
CA THR A 35 -10.60 -31.52 -4.54
C THR A 35 -10.50 -31.14 -6.02
N MET A 36 -11.63 -31.06 -6.72
CA MET A 36 -11.65 -30.67 -8.13
C MET A 36 -11.08 -29.26 -8.35
N ARG A 37 -11.40 -28.32 -7.50
CA ARG A 37 -10.90 -26.93 -7.60
C ARG A 37 -9.39 -26.86 -7.38
N ILE A 38 -8.85 -27.58 -6.39
CA ILE A 38 -7.41 -27.65 -6.12
C ILE A 38 -6.66 -28.28 -7.30
N ILE A 39 -7.17 -29.35 -7.89
CA ILE A 39 -6.61 -29.98 -9.08
C ILE A 39 -6.65 -29.02 -10.28
N THR A 40 -7.74 -28.32 -10.48
CA THR A 40 -7.89 -27.34 -11.57
C THR A 40 -6.88 -26.20 -11.39
N LEU A 41 -6.75 -25.67 -10.19
CA LEU A 41 -5.77 -24.63 -9.87
C LEU A 41 -4.33 -25.09 -10.15
N ALA A 42 -3.97 -26.29 -9.71
CA ALA A 42 -2.65 -26.84 -9.93
C ALA A 42 -2.32 -27.08 -11.42
N ASN A 43 -3.33 -27.26 -12.25
CA ASN A 43 -3.21 -27.41 -13.69
C ASN A 43 -3.30 -26.08 -14.47
N SER A 44 -3.55 -24.96 -13.79
CA SER A 44 -3.54 -23.64 -14.42
C SER A 44 -2.14 -23.30 -14.94
N ALA A 45 -2.05 -22.43 -15.93
CA ALA A 45 -0.78 -22.00 -16.53
C ALA A 45 0.20 -21.43 -15.49
N PHE A 46 -0.32 -20.94 -14.36
CA PHE A 46 0.47 -20.39 -13.28
C PHE A 46 1.28 -21.42 -12.50
N PHE A 47 0.63 -22.52 -12.10
CA PHE A 47 1.30 -23.55 -11.29
C PHE A 47 1.89 -24.65 -12.16
N SER A 48 1.46 -24.78 -13.40
CA SER A 48 1.97 -25.80 -14.34
C SER A 48 3.05 -25.22 -15.25
N ARG A 49 4.30 -25.26 -14.80
CA ARG A 49 5.48 -24.93 -15.64
C ARG A 49 5.78 -26.02 -16.67
N THR A 50 5.20 -27.17 -16.53
CA THR A 50 5.33 -28.33 -17.44
C THR A 50 3.95 -28.63 -18.01
N HIS A 51 3.86 -29.08 -19.25
CA HIS A 51 2.60 -29.48 -19.88
C HIS A 51 1.99 -30.76 -19.28
N ILE A 52 2.57 -31.30 -18.21
CA ILE A 52 2.11 -32.51 -17.53
C ILE A 52 0.97 -32.14 -16.57
N LYS A 53 -0.23 -32.65 -16.82
CA LYS A 53 -1.38 -32.47 -15.94
C LYS A 53 -1.29 -33.37 -14.71
N VAL A 54 -1.67 -32.84 -13.55
CA VAL A 54 -1.87 -33.62 -12.33
C VAL A 54 -3.34 -34.02 -12.21
N HIS A 55 -3.59 -35.22 -11.69
CA HIS A 55 -4.93 -35.80 -11.60
C HIS A 55 -5.31 -36.20 -10.18
N THR A 56 -4.43 -36.04 -9.20
CA THR A 56 -4.66 -36.38 -7.80
C THR A 56 -4.50 -35.16 -6.92
N CYS A 57 -5.23 -35.13 -5.80
CA CYS A 57 -5.12 -34.05 -4.83
C CYS A 57 -3.70 -33.94 -4.25
N HIS A 58 -3.05 -35.07 -3.99
CA HIS A 58 -1.67 -35.11 -3.53
C HIS A 58 -0.70 -34.45 -4.52
N ALA A 59 -0.76 -34.82 -5.80
CA ALA A 59 0.10 -34.21 -6.83
C ALA A 59 -0.22 -32.72 -7.03
N ALA A 60 -1.49 -32.35 -6.92
CA ALA A 60 -1.92 -30.95 -6.97
C ALA A 60 -1.36 -30.12 -5.80
N THR A 61 -1.51 -30.63 -4.58
CA THR A 61 -0.96 -30.00 -3.36
C THR A 61 0.55 -29.90 -3.40
N ALA A 62 1.25 -30.95 -3.87
CA ALA A 62 2.70 -30.92 -4.05
C ALA A 62 3.15 -29.84 -5.06
N ARG A 63 2.38 -29.65 -6.13
CA ARG A 63 2.66 -28.61 -7.15
C ARG A 63 2.38 -27.20 -6.65
N LEU A 64 1.28 -26.99 -5.94
CA LEU A 64 0.91 -25.71 -5.37
C LEU A 64 1.83 -25.28 -4.24
N GLY A 65 2.29 -26.24 -3.45
CA GLY A 65 2.89 -26.03 -2.14
C GLY A 65 1.82 -25.84 -1.05
N LEU A 66 2.23 -25.98 0.21
CA LEU A 66 1.30 -25.96 1.34
C LEU A 66 0.62 -24.60 1.52
N ASP A 67 1.37 -23.51 1.36
CA ASP A 67 0.85 -22.15 1.55
C ASP A 67 -0.21 -21.78 0.51
N ALA A 68 0.05 -22.00 -0.78
CA ALA A 68 -0.92 -21.72 -1.83
C ALA A 68 -2.14 -22.66 -1.73
N THR A 69 -1.94 -23.90 -1.29
CA THR A 69 -3.06 -24.82 -1.03
C THR A 69 -3.92 -24.34 0.13
N LEU A 70 -3.31 -23.91 1.24
CA LEU A 70 -4.02 -23.30 2.37
C LEU A 70 -4.84 -22.10 1.92
N ALA A 71 -4.20 -21.17 1.20
CA ALA A 71 -4.85 -19.98 0.68
C ALA A 71 -6.04 -20.30 -0.23
N ALA A 72 -5.89 -21.26 -1.15
CA ALA A 72 -6.95 -21.72 -2.03
C ALA A 72 -8.11 -22.33 -1.24
N VAL A 73 -7.83 -23.23 -0.28
CA VAL A 73 -8.85 -23.84 0.57
C VAL A 73 -9.63 -22.79 1.34
N MET A 74 -8.94 -21.81 1.93
CA MET A 74 -9.59 -20.71 2.66
C MET A 74 -10.47 -19.88 1.75
N SER A 75 -9.97 -19.49 0.58
CA SER A 75 -10.70 -18.69 -0.40
C SER A 75 -11.96 -19.39 -0.86
N PHE A 76 -11.88 -20.66 -1.24
CA PHE A 76 -13.06 -21.43 -1.67
C PHE A 76 -14.09 -21.59 -0.56
N SER A 77 -13.63 -21.85 0.64
CA SER A 77 -14.50 -22.05 1.80
C SER A 77 -15.30 -20.80 2.17
N LEU A 78 -14.74 -19.64 1.91
CA LEU A 78 -15.37 -18.35 2.20
C LEU A 78 -16.33 -17.91 1.07
N LEU A 79 -16.06 -18.35 -0.16
CA LEU A 79 -16.89 -18.00 -1.34
C LEU A 79 -18.17 -18.83 -1.47
N GLN A 80 -18.21 -20.03 -0.92
CA GLN A 80 -19.31 -21.00 -1.17
C GLN A 80 -20.72 -20.47 -0.92
N ASN A 81 -20.91 -19.43 -0.13
CA ASN A 81 -22.25 -18.94 0.24
C ASN A 81 -22.62 -17.54 -0.31
N ARG A 82 -21.79 -16.88 -1.14
CA ARG A 82 -21.97 -15.46 -1.48
C ARG A 82 -21.63 -15.08 -2.92
N ALA A 83 -21.64 -16.04 -3.84
CA ALA A 83 -21.22 -15.85 -5.24
C ALA A 83 -22.05 -14.82 -6.05
N VAL A 84 -23.19 -14.35 -5.54
CA VAL A 84 -24.15 -13.48 -6.26
C VAL A 84 -23.93 -11.98 -5.97
N ASP A 85 -23.21 -11.62 -4.90
CA ASP A 85 -22.98 -10.20 -4.53
C ASP A 85 -21.76 -9.63 -5.26
N THR A 86 -22.00 -8.66 -6.13
CA THR A 86 -20.96 -7.98 -6.94
C THR A 86 -19.85 -7.33 -6.10
N HIS A 87 -20.17 -6.85 -4.89
CA HIS A 87 -19.17 -6.28 -3.99
C HIS A 87 -18.22 -7.34 -3.43
N TYR A 88 -18.75 -8.53 -3.08
CA TYR A 88 -17.89 -9.66 -2.68
C TYR A 88 -17.00 -10.12 -3.83
N GLN A 89 -17.54 -10.18 -5.04
CA GLN A 89 -16.73 -10.50 -6.22
C GLN A 89 -15.58 -9.51 -6.42
N ARG A 90 -15.83 -8.20 -6.22
CA ARG A 90 -14.79 -7.16 -6.34
C ARG A 90 -13.70 -7.32 -5.28
N VAL A 91 -14.06 -7.56 -4.01
CA VAL A 91 -13.08 -7.80 -2.92
C VAL A 91 -12.20 -9.00 -3.26
N TRP A 92 -12.82 -10.11 -3.68
CA TRP A 92 -12.05 -11.30 -4.05
C TRP A 92 -11.18 -11.11 -5.28
N MET A 93 -11.69 -10.44 -6.30
CA MET A 93 -10.88 -10.12 -7.49
C MET A 93 -9.66 -9.28 -7.13
N ARG A 94 -9.85 -8.29 -6.25
CA ARG A 94 -8.75 -7.50 -5.71
C ARG A 94 -7.73 -8.36 -4.97
N SER A 95 -8.20 -9.21 -4.06
CA SER A 95 -7.33 -10.13 -3.30
C SER A 95 -6.53 -11.06 -4.20
N ILE A 96 -7.13 -11.57 -5.29
CA ILE A 96 -6.43 -12.41 -6.27
C ILE A 96 -5.35 -11.60 -6.99
N ILE A 97 -5.69 -10.43 -7.52
CA ILE A 97 -4.72 -9.58 -8.23
C ILE A 97 -3.58 -9.20 -7.30
N ALA A 98 -3.89 -8.79 -6.07
CA ALA A 98 -2.90 -8.47 -5.05
C ALA A 98 -2.00 -9.68 -4.75
N SER A 99 -2.56 -10.86 -4.58
CA SER A 99 -1.77 -12.07 -4.28
C SER A 99 -0.81 -12.47 -5.43
N LEU A 100 -1.26 -12.33 -6.68
CA LEU A 100 -0.43 -12.56 -7.85
C LEU A 100 0.70 -11.54 -7.95
N ALA A 101 0.40 -10.25 -7.72
CA ALA A 101 1.37 -9.17 -7.67
C ALA A 101 2.40 -9.40 -6.56
N ALA A 102 1.94 -9.65 -5.33
CA ALA A 102 2.78 -9.87 -4.16
C ALA A 102 3.76 -11.05 -4.37
N ARG A 103 3.26 -12.15 -4.91
CA ARG A 103 4.11 -13.32 -5.22
C ARG A 103 5.14 -13.00 -6.31
N HIS A 104 4.75 -12.28 -7.37
CA HIS A 104 5.69 -11.87 -8.40
C HIS A 104 6.83 -11.03 -7.81
N LEU A 105 6.50 -10.07 -6.96
CA LEU A 105 7.48 -9.26 -6.23
C LEU A 105 8.36 -10.11 -5.32
N ALA A 106 7.76 -11.02 -4.56
CA ALA A 106 8.48 -11.85 -3.59
C ALA A 106 9.48 -12.81 -4.26
N ILE A 107 9.18 -13.36 -5.45
CA ILE A 107 10.12 -14.18 -6.20
C ILE A 107 11.44 -13.43 -6.48
N HIS A 108 11.40 -12.10 -6.62
CA HIS A 108 12.56 -11.27 -6.89
C HIS A 108 13.22 -10.70 -5.63
N LEU A 109 12.43 -10.40 -4.59
CA LEU A 109 12.90 -9.70 -3.39
C LEU A 109 13.18 -10.64 -2.21
N CYS A 110 12.40 -11.72 -2.08
CA CYS A 110 12.47 -12.67 -0.95
C CYS A 110 11.88 -14.02 -1.35
N ALA A 111 12.53 -14.74 -2.26
CA ALA A 111 12.01 -15.94 -2.92
C ALA A 111 11.47 -17.01 -1.94
N ASP A 112 12.15 -17.21 -0.81
CA ASP A 112 11.74 -18.17 0.23
C ASP A 112 10.42 -17.81 0.90
N MET A 113 10.01 -16.54 0.82
CA MET A 113 8.77 -16.02 1.39
C MET A 113 7.63 -15.89 0.37
N ALA A 114 7.84 -16.32 -0.89
CA ALA A 114 6.85 -16.13 -1.95
C ALA A 114 5.50 -16.82 -1.65
N GLY A 115 5.49 -17.99 -0.99
CA GLY A 115 4.27 -18.67 -0.55
C GLY A 115 3.52 -17.94 0.55
N PRO A 116 4.15 -17.68 1.71
CA PRO A 116 3.56 -16.89 2.80
C PRO A 116 3.07 -15.51 2.35
N VAL A 117 3.83 -14.79 1.53
CA VAL A 117 3.46 -13.48 0.97
C VAL A 117 2.21 -13.57 0.08
N PHE A 118 2.16 -14.57 -0.81
CA PHE A 118 0.97 -14.84 -1.62
C PHE A 118 -0.27 -15.06 -0.76
N THR A 119 -0.16 -15.89 0.28
CA THR A 119 -1.27 -16.22 1.17
C THR A 119 -1.72 -15.01 1.98
N ALA A 120 -0.80 -14.22 2.51
CA ALA A 120 -1.12 -13.00 3.26
C ALA A 120 -1.86 -11.99 2.37
N ALA A 121 -1.36 -11.74 1.17
CA ALA A 121 -1.98 -10.84 0.20
C ALA A 121 -3.36 -11.32 -0.27
N LEU A 122 -3.59 -12.64 -0.36
CA LEU A 122 -4.90 -13.18 -0.69
C LEU A 122 -5.93 -12.99 0.44
N LEU A 123 -5.48 -12.98 1.68
CA LEU A 123 -6.35 -12.89 2.85
C LEU A 123 -6.43 -11.48 3.46
N GLN A 124 -5.66 -10.51 2.95
CA GLN A 124 -5.55 -9.17 3.54
C GLN A 124 -6.90 -8.43 3.65
N ASP A 125 -7.81 -8.66 2.70
CA ASP A 125 -9.11 -7.98 2.63
C ASP A 125 -10.27 -8.75 3.25
N ILE A 126 -9.99 -9.89 3.90
CA ILE A 126 -11.04 -10.76 4.46
C ILE A 126 -11.89 -10.06 5.51
N GLY A 127 -11.32 -9.08 6.21
CA GLY A 127 -12.00 -8.26 7.21
C GLY A 127 -13.12 -7.40 6.62
N ILE A 128 -13.03 -6.97 5.35
CA ILE A 128 -14.09 -6.25 4.64
C ILE A 128 -15.39 -7.07 4.64
N ILE A 129 -15.24 -8.37 4.39
CA ILE A 129 -16.38 -9.32 4.36
C ILE A 129 -17.06 -9.38 5.72
N ALA A 130 -16.28 -9.34 6.80
CA ALA A 130 -16.81 -9.39 8.16
C ALA A 130 -17.45 -8.05 8.58
N LEU A 131 -16.79 -6.93 8.32
CA LEU A 131 -17.32 -5.59 8.62
C LEU A 131 -18.67 -5.36 7.90
N ARG A 132 -18.78 -5.76 6.63
CA ARG A 132 -20.03 -5.67 5.89
C ARG A 132 -21.12 -6.58 6.46
N ALA A 133 -20.77 -7.73 7.00
CA ALA A 133 -21.74 -8.64 7.58
C ALA A 133 -22.27 -8.17 8.94
N THR A 134 -21.47 -7.39 9.69
CA THR A 134 -21.84 -6.90 11.02
C THR A 134 -22.55 -5.54 11.00
N SER A 135 -22.23 -4.69 10.03
CA SER A 135 -22.78 -3.33 9.89
C SER A 135 -23.19 -3.04 8.44
N PRO A 136 -24.26 -3.67 7.92
CA PRO A 136 -24.59 -3.61 6.49
C PRO A 136 -24.95 -2.19 6.00
N ILE A 137 -25.59 -1.38 6.82
CA ILE A 137 -26.05 -0.03 6.43
C ILE A 137 -24.87 0.93 6.31
N GLU A 138 -24.08 1.05 7.36
CA GLU A 138 -22.90 1.94 7.41
C GLU A 138 -21.85 1.51 6.37
N SER A 139 -21.64 0.20 6.25
CA SER A 139 -20.67 -0.34 5.32
C SER A 139 -21.06 -0.18 3.85
N ASN A 140 -22.35 -0.21 3.49
CA ASN A 140 -22.78 -0.02 2.11
C ASN A 140 -22.40 1.37 1.57
N HIS A 141 -22.56 2.44 2.36
CA HIS A 141 -22.14 3.78 1.98
C HIS A 141 -20.60 3.85 1.84
N LEU A 142 -19.88 3.35 2.84
CA LEU A 142 -18.42 3.37 2.86
C LEU A 142 -17.82 2.67 1.64
N TYR A 143 -18.28 1.46 1.33
CA TYR A 143 -17.71 0.66 0.23
C TYR A 143 -18.25 1.03 -1.14
N ALA A 144 -19.34 1.78 -1.24
CA ALA A 144 -19.81 2.36 -2.50
C ALA A 144 -18.98 3.58 -2.90
N GLU A 145 -18.54 4.39 -1.93
CA GLU A 145 -17.76 5.60 -2.14
C GLU A 145 -16.26 5.34 -2.24
N ALA A 146 -15.77 4.25 -1.64
CA ALA A 146 -14.34 3.90 -1.56
C ALA A 146 -13.73 3.44 -2.90
N ALA A 147 -14.12 4.07 -4.00
CA ALA A 147 -13.63 3.73 -5.33
C ALA A 147 -12.16 4.11 -5.57
N SER A 148 -11.47 4.82 -4.63
CA SER A 148 -10.24 5.52 -4.95
C SER A 148 -8.95 4.92 -4.38
N SER A 149 -8.91 4.39 -3.17
CA SER A 149 -7.75 3.60 -2.68
C SER A 149 -8.07 2.86 -1.38
N HIS A 150 -7.44 1.71 -1.18
CA HIS A 150 -7.60 0.90 0.04
C HIS A 150 -7.03 1.58 1.29
N ARG A 151 -6.03 2.45 1.15
CA ARG A 151 -5.52 3.25 2.28
C ARG A 151 -6.58 4.21 2.80
N GLN A 152 -7.28 4.91 1.90
CA GLN A 152 -8.39 5.79 2.29
C GLN A 152 -9.57 5.01 2.87
N LEU A 153 -9.80 3.79 2.38
CA LEU A 153 -10.79 2.88 2.93
C LEU A 153 -10.44 2.51 4.38
N SER A 154 -9.22 2.06 4.65
CA SER A 154 -8.73 1.72 5.99
C SER A 154 -8.86 2.88 6.98
N GLU A 155 -8.48 4.12 6.57
CA GLU A 155 -8.66 5.31 7.39
C GLU A 155 -10.14 5.63 7.68
N SER A 156 -11.02 5.37 6.74
CA SER A 156 -12.45 5.60 6.88
C SER A 156 -13.09 4.55 7.79
N GLU A 157 -12.69 3.29 7.67
CA GLU A 157 -13.07 2.20 8.56
C GLU A 157 -12.61 2.48 9.99
N GLN A 158 -11.37 2.91 10.17
CA GLN A 158 -10.82 3.27 11.48
C GLN A 158 -11.64 4.38 12.16
N ARG A 159 -12.09 5.38 11.38
CA ARG A 159 -12.95 6.46 11.91
C ARG A 159 -14.37 5.98 12.24
N LEU A 160 -14.92 5.06 11.45
CA LEU A 160 -16.30 4.63 11.58
C LEU A 160 -16.48 3.49 12.60
N PHE A 161 -15.57 2.51 12.59
CA PHE A 161 -15.68 1.28 13.36
C PHE A 161 -14.65 1.19 14.51
N GLY A 162 -13.68 2.10 14.57
CA GLY A 162 -12.57 2.05 15.53
C GLY A 162 -11.50 0.99 15.21
N CYS A 163 -11.65 0.30 14.08
CA CYS A 163 -10.68 -0.67 13.55
C CYS A 163 -10.83 -0.73 12.04
N ASP A 164 -9.78 -1.14 11.35
CA ASP A 164 -9.81 -1.36 9.91
C ASP A 164 -9.95 -2.85 9.55
N HIS A 165 -10.17 -3.12 8.27
CA HIS A 165 -10.36 -4.49 7.78
C HIS A 165 -9.11 -5.37 7.92
N SER A 166 -7.89 -4.81 7.92
CA SER A 166 -6.67 -5.60 8.12
C SER A 166 -6.59 -6.14 9.55
N GLN A 167 -6.92 -5.31 10.55
CA GLN A 167 -6.99 -5.69 11.96
C GLN A 167 -8.09 -6.73 12.20
N VAL A 168 -9.28 -6.51 11.64
CA VAL A 168 -10.40 -7.46 11.72
C VAL A 168 -10.05 -8.77 11.02
N GLY A 169 -9.43 -8.70 9.83
CA GLY A 169 -8.97 -9.87 9.08
C GLY A 169 -7.95 -10.68 9.84
N ALA A 170 -6.95 -10.04 10.44
CA ALA A 170 -5.95 -10.68 11.28
C ALA A 170 -6.58 -11.36 12.51
N TRP A 171 -7.52 -10.68 13.17
CA TRP A 171 -8.24 -11.25 14.31
C TRP A 171 -9.05 -12.50 13.90
N ILE A 172 -9.74 -12.46 12.78
CA ILE A 172 -10.49 -13.60 12.23
C ILE A 172 -9.53 -14.74 11.89
N ALA A 173 -8.43 -14.43 11.19
CA ALA A 173 -7.40 -15.42 10.83
C ALA A 173 -6.84 -16.10 12.07
N ALA A 174 -6.51 -15.35 13.12
CA ALA A 174 -6.05 -15.89 14.41
C ALA A 174 -7.10 -16.77 15.08
N LYS A 175 -8.39 -16.39 15.06
CA LYS A 175 -9.49 -17.19 15.61
C LYS A 175 -9.71 -18.50 14.84
N TRP A 176 -9.47 -18.50 13.54
CA TRP A 176 -9.51 -19.72 12.74
C TRP A 176 -8.25 -20.58 12.90
N GLY A 177 -7.21 -20.02 13.54
CA GLY A 177 -5.97 -20.71 13.81
C GLY A 177 -4.98 -20.65 12.66
N VAL A 178 -5.03 -19.62 11.87
CA VAL A 178 -3.95 -19.25 10.93
C VAL A 178 -2.67 -19.01 11.74
N PRO A 179 -1.49 -19.47 11.26
CA PRO A 179 -0.22 -19.23 11.95
C PRO A 179 0.00 -17.76 12.28
N THR A 180 0.49 -17.47 13.49
CA THR A 180 0.68 -16.09 13.98
C THR A 180 1.48 -15.20 13.03
N PRO A 181 2.59 -15.66 12.41
CA PRO A 181 3.33 -14.82 11.46
C PRO A 181 2.50 -14.42 10.23
N LEU A 182 1.59 -15.27 9.78
CA LEU A 182 0.71 -14.98 8.66
C LEU A 182 -0.39 -14.00 9.06
N ALA A 183 -1.00 -14.20 10.23
CA ALA A 183 -2.00 -13.27 10.77
C ALA A 183 -1.41 -11.87 11.00
N GLN A 184 -0.15 -11.79 11.46
CA GLN A 184 0.55 -10.52 11.61
C GLN A 184 0.74 -9.80 10.28
N ARG A 185 1.15 -10.51 9.23
CA ARG A 185 1.28 -9.94 7.88
C ARG A 185 -0.05 -9.39 7.33
N ILE A 186 -1.16 -10.05 7.64
CA ILE A 186 -2.49 -9.54 7.29
C ILE A 186 -2.76 -8.24 8.05
N CYS A 187 -2.46 -8.17 9.34
CA CYS A 187 -2.63 -6.98 10.16
C CYS A 187 -1.84 -5.78 9.61
N ASP A 188 -0.59 -6.02 9.24
CA ASP A 188 0.35 -4.97 8.83
C ASP A 188 0.27 -4.64 7.33
N SER A 189 -0.66 -5.27 6.59
CA SER A 189 -0.77 -5.12 5.12
C SER A 189 -1.02 -3.68 4.66
N HIS A 190 -1.61 -2.83 5.51
CA HIS A 190 -1.89 -1.41 5.22
C HIS A 190 -1.08 -0.45 6.11
N GLY A 191 -0.11 -0.96 6.88
CA GLY A 191 0.78 -0.18 7.73
C GLY A 191 1.75 0.71 6.95
N GLU A 192 2.59 1.40 7.70
CA GLU A 192 3.73 2.12 7.12
C GLU A 192 4.74 1.12 6.53
N TYR A 193 5.38 1.55 5.45
CA TYR A 193 6.33 0.70 4.75
C TYR A 193 7.63 0.51 5.55
N ASP A 194 7.94 -0.72 5.90
CA ASP A 194 9.25 -1.09 6.45
C ASP A 194 10.16 -1.62 5.34
N ILE A 195 11.09 -0.78 4.89
CA ILE A 195 12.07 -1.13 3.84
C ILE A 195 12.96 -2.31 4.28
N ALA A 196 13.10 -2.55 5.57
CA ALA A 196 13.91 -3.64 6.12
C ALA A 196 13.21 -5.00 6.02
N ALA A 197 11.89 -5.03 5.75
CA ALA A 197 11.07 -6.24 5.65
C ALA A 197 10.58 -6.46 4.20
N PRO A 198 11.37 -7.08 3.32
CA PRO A 198 11.01 -7.25 1.89
C PRO A 198 9.70 -7.97 1.65
N ASP A 199 9.32 -8.92 2.50
CA ASP A 199 8.05 -9.64 2.45
C ASP A 199 6.86 -8.72 2.70
N MET A 200 6.97 -7.78 3.64
CA MET A 200 5.94 -6.77 3.88
C MET A 200 5.84 -5.77 2.74
N VAL A 201 6.97 -5.33 2.18
CA VAL A 201 6.99 -4.48 0.98
C VAL A 201 6.21 -5.13 -0.17
N CYS A 202 6.38 -6.43 -0.41
CA CYS A 202 5.63 -7.15 -1.44
C CYS A 202 4.13 -7.13 -1.20
N ILE A 203 3.68 -7.32 0.05
CA ILE A 203 2.26 -7.30 0.41
C ILE A 203 1.70 -5.87 0.25
N GLN A 204 2.37 -4.88 0.79
CA GLN A 204 1.94 -3.49 0.80
C GLN A 204 1.88 -2.88 -0.61
N LEU A 205 2.84 -3.18 -1.49
CA LEU A 205 2.81 -2.76 -2.90
C LEU A 205 1.73 -3.46 -3.72
N SER A 206 1.34 -4.66 -3.34
CA SER A 206 0.36 -5.45 -4.10
C SER A 206 -1.04 -4.84 -4.10
N GLY A 207 -1.43 -4.18 -3.01
CA GLY A 207 -2.72 -3.52 -2.87
C GLY A 207 -2.93 -2.39 -3.90
N PRO A 208 -2.05 -1.40 -3.98
CA PRO A 208 -2.09 -0.35 -5.00
C PRO A 208 -2.10 -0.87 -6.44
N ILE A 209 -1.39 -1.97 -6.73
CA ILE A 209 -1.42 -2.62 -8.06
C ILE A 209 -2.81 -3.16 -8.35
N ALA A 210 -3.43 -3.84 -7.39
CA ALA A 210 -4.78 -4.38 -7.54
C ALA A 210 -5.83 -3.27 -7.67
N ASP A 211 -5.69 -2.20 -6.91
CA ASP A 211 -6.55 -1.01 -7.02
C ASP A 211 -6.44 -0.35 -8.39
N ALA A 212 -5.22 -0.23 -8.93
CA ALA A 212 -5.01 0.30 -10.28
C ALA A 212 -5.64 -0.58 -11.35
N TRP A 213 -5.54 -1.90 -11.20
CA TRP A 213 -6.14 -2.87 -12.14
C TRP A 213 -7.67 -2.78 -12.18
N LEU A 214 -8.31 -2.57 -11.04
CA LEU A 214 -9.76 -2.51 -10.90
C LEU A 214 -10.34 -1.09 -10.98
N SER A 215 -9.48 -0.09 -11.21
CA SER A 215 -9.87 1.31 -11.31
C SER A 215 -10.64 1.59 -12.60
N SER A 216 -11.56 2.54 -12.54
CA SER A 216 -12.19 3.12 -13.74
C SER A 216 -11.22 3.99 -14.56
N ASN A 217 -10.13 4.45 -13.93
CA ASN A 217 -9.03 5.17 -14.58
C ASN A 217 -7.69 4.51 -14.21
N PRO A 218 -7.33 3.37 -14.84
CA PRO A 218 -6.14 2.61 -14.48
C PRO A 218 -4.83 3.40 -14.65
N ALA A 219 -4.70 4.21 -15.71
CA ALA A 219 -3.50 5.01 -15.95
C ALA A 219 -3.21 5.99 -14.81
N GLN A 220 -4.24 6.69 -14.33
CA GLN A 220 -4.11 7.60 -13.18
C GLN A 220 -3.73 6.87 -11.89
N SER A 221 -4.30 5.70 -11.66
CA SER A 221 -3.99 4.88 -10.47
C SER A 221 -2.58 4.29 -10.55
N LEU A 222 -2.10 3.92 -11.74
CA LEU A 222 -0.72 3.45 -11.96
C LEU A 222 0.33 4.53 -11.68
N VAL A 223 0.02 5.81 -11.77
CA VAL A 223 0.94 6.89 -11.35
C VAL A 223 1.35 6.72 -9.89
N THR A 224 0.40 6.37 -9.03
CA THR A 224 0.71 6.10 -7.60
C THR A 224 1.59 4.88 -7.46
N VAL A 225 1.26 3.80 -8.17
CA VAL A 225 2.07 2.56 -8.17
C VAL A 225 3.50 2.83 -8.62
N ILE A 226 3.70 3.57 -9.70
CA ILE A 226 5.05 3.92 -10.20
C ILE A 226 5.84 4.68 -9.14
N ARG A 227 5.24 5.68 -8.48
CA ARG A 227 5.90 6.44 -7.41
C ARG A 227 6.28 5.56 -6.22
N GLU A 228 5.39 4.68 -5.81
CA GLU A 228 5.67 3.75 -4.71
C GLU A 228 6.80 2.79 -5.09
N PHE A 229 6.81 2.27 -6.32
CA PHE A 229 7.92 1.44 -6.81
C PHE A 229 9.26 2.18 -6.80
N GLU A 230 9.29 3.46 -7.20
CA GLU A 230 10.52 4.27 -7.18
C GLU A 230 11.05 4.52 -5.77
N THR A 231 10.18 4.50 -4.75
CA THR A 231 10.56 4.68 -3.35
C THR A 231 11.35 3.49 -2.81
N TYR A 232 11.11 2.28 -3.34
CA TYR A 232 11.77 1.05 -2.86
C TYR A 232 12.98 0.68 -3.70
N ARG A 233 14.18 0.79 -3.12
CA ARG A 233 15.46 0.50 -3.80
C ARG A 233 15.53 -0.90 -4.41
N GLY A 234 14.89 -1.90 -3.79
CA GLY A 234 14.88 -3.28 -4.28
C GLY A 234 14.02 -3.50 -5.53
N THR A 235 13.05 -2.63 -5.80
CA THR A 235 12.12 -2.79 -6.93
C THR A 235 12.67 -2.32 -8.27
N HIS A 236 13.79 -1.59 -8.32
CA HIS A 236 14.39 -1.12 -9.58
C HIS A 236 14.78 -2.24 -10.54
N THR A 237 14.95 -3.46 -10.05
CA THR A 237 15.24 -4.65 -10.87
C THR A 237 13.96 -5.32 -11.39
N ILE A 238 12.79 -4.92 -10.92
CA ILE A 238 11.52 -5.55 -11.24
C ILE A 238 10.80 -4.71 -12.30
N SER A 239 10.52 -5.32 -13.44
CA SER A 239 9.74 -4.68 -14.49
C SER A 239 8.26 -4.67 -14.14
N LEU A 240 7.69 -3.48 -13.91
CA LEU A 240 6.25 -3.33 -13.69
C LEU A 240 5.44 -3.84 -14.88
N ARG A 241 5.95 -3.68 -16.11
CA ARG A 241 5.35 -4.25 -17.33
C ARG A 241 5.23 -5.76 -17.22
N HIS A 242 6.32 -6.47 -16.90
CA HIS A 242 6.30 -7.92 -16.78
C HIS A 242 5.41 -8.39 -15.63
N LEU A 243 5.33 -7.63 -14.55
CA LEU A 243 4.40 -7.91 -13.45
C LEU A 243 2.95 -7.86 -13.92
N LEU A 244 2.56 -6.79 -14.63
CA LEU A 244 1.20 -6.63 -15.16
C LEU A 244 0.86 -7.71 -16.20
N GLU A 245 1.78 -8.03 -17.12
CA GLU A 245 1.65 -9.12 -18.10
C GLU A 245 1.46 -10.48 -17.39
N ASN A 246 2.21 -10.72 -16.34
CA ASN A 246 2.12 -11.95 -15.55
C ASN A 246 0.74 -12.09 -14.86
N ILE A 247 0.23 -11.02 -14.26
CA ILE A 247 -1.11 -10.99 -13.70
C ILE A 247 -2.14 -11.28 -14.79
N GLN A 248 -2.05 -10.61 -15.94
CA GLN A 248 -2.99 -10.73 -17.03
C GLN A 248 -3.09 -12.16 -17.60
N GLN A 249 -1.96 -12.87 -17.65
CA GLN A 249 -1.92 -14.27 -18.12
C GLN A 249 -2.57 -15.24 -17.13
N GLN A 250 -2.51 -14.95 -15.85
CA GLN A 250 -2.95 -15.87 -14.79
C GLN A 250 -4.39 -15.62 -14.33
N LEU A 251 -4.84 -14.38 -14.39
CA LEU A 251 -6.12 -13.93 -13.87
C LEU A 251 -7.31 -14.72 -14.40
N PRO A 252 -7.40 -15.09 -15.72
CA PRO A 252 -8.51 -15.88 -16.23
C PRO A 252 -8.66 -17.24 -15.54
N ALA A 253 -7.56 -17.95 -15.29
CA ALA A 253 -7.60 -19.26 -14.64
C ALA A 253 -8.11 -19.17 -13.19
N TRP A 254 -7.76 -18.10 -12.48
CA TRP A 254 -8.27 -17.84 -11.13
C TRP A 254 -9.75 -17.44 -11.14
N ALA A 255 -10.15 -16.59 -12.09
CA ALA A 255 -11.52 -16.16 -12.25
C ALA A 255 -12.45 -17.36 -12.56
N ASP A 256 -12.05 -18.20 -13.51
CA ASP A 256 -12.79 -19.43 -13.87
C ASP A 256 -12.95 -20.38 -12.67
N MET A 257 -11.85 -20.59 -11.95
CA MET A 257 -11.84 -21.45 -10.78
C MET A 257 -12.81 -20.96 -9.68
N LEU A 258 -12.90 -19.64 -9.49
CA LEU A 258 -13.80 -19.02 -8.51
C LEU A 258 -15.19 -18.75 -9.08
N GLN A 259 -15.46 -19.14 -10.34
CA GLN A 259 -16.72 -18.87 -11.05
C GLN A 259 -17.07 -17.39 -11.09
N MET A 260 -16.06 -16.55 -11.32
CA MET A 260 -16.18 -15.10 -11.42
C MET A 260 -15.87 -14.64 -12.84
N ALA A 261 -16.43 -13.51 -13.25
CA ALA A 261 -16.05 -12.88 -14.52
C ALA A 261 -14.64 -12.30 -14.40
N ALA A 262 -13.75 -12.70 -15.32
CA ALA A 262 -12.44 -12.07 -15.41
C ALA A 262 -12.57 -10.61 -15.87
N PRO A 263 -11.79 -9.68 -15.31
CA PRO A 263 -11.72 -8.33 -15.84
C PRO A 263 -11.27 -8.34 -17.31
N PRO A 264 -11.68 -7.33 -18.10
CA PRO A 264 -11.28 -7.25 -19.49
C PRO A 264 -9.75 -7.17 -19.62
N LEU A 265 -9.24 -7.74 -20.72
CA LEU A 265 -7.82 -7.64 -21.05
C LEU A 265 -7.45 -6.16 -21.29
N GLN A 266 -6.32 -5.75 -20.71
CA GLN A 266 -5.82 -4.39 -20.85
C GLN A 266 -4.57 -4.38 -21.73
N ASP A 267 -4.39 -3.32 -22.50
CA ASP A 267 -3.12 -3.04 -23.17
C ASP A 267 -2.14 -2.43 -22.16
N ASN A 268 -1.39 -3.28 -21.49
CA ASN A 268 -0.47 -2.90 -20.41
C ASN A 268 0.63 -1.93 -20.91
N GLU A 269 1.03 -2.01 -22.17
CA GLU A 269 2.06 -1.13 -22.74
C GLU A 269 1.55 0.30 -22.92
N SER A 270 0.40 0.43 -23.55
CA SER A 270 -0.28 1.73 -23.74
C SER A 270 -0.63 2.35 -22.38
N LEU A 271 -1.12 1.55 -21.45
CA LEU A 271 -1.51 1.99 -20.11
C LEU A 271 -0.31 2.52 -19.31
N LEU A 272 0.82 1.82 -19.35
CA LEU A 272 2.06 2.28 -18.68
C LEU A 272 2.61 3.56 -19.34
N ALA A 273 2.58 3.65 -20.68
CA ALA A 273 3.01 4.84 -21.39
C ALA A 273 2.15 6.07 -21.01
N GLU A 274 0.83 5.90 -20.92
CA GLU A 274 -0.10 6.94 -20.48
C GLU A 274 0.19 7.36 -19.01
N ALA A 275 0.36 6.40 -18.11
CA ALA A 275 0.70 6.68 -16.71
C ALA A 275 2.02 7.46 -16.57
N GLN A 276 3.04 7.09 -17.34
CA GLN A 276 4.32 7.80 -17.36
C GLN A 276 4.18 9.23 -17.88
N GLN A 277 3.37 9.45 -18.92
CA GLN A 277 3.08 10.80 -19.43
C GLN A 277 2.34 11.65 -18.40
N LEU A 278 1.38 11.08 -17.68
CA LEU A 278 0.67 11.76 -16.59
C LEU A 278 1.64 12.13 -15.47
N LEU A 279 2.51 11.22 -15.05
CA LEU A 279 3.52 11.46 -14.03
C LEU A 279 4.47 12.61 -14.44
N PHE A 280 4.94 12.60 -15.67
CA PHE A 280 5.80 13.65 -16.22
C PHE A 280 5.12 15.02 -16.21
N ARG A 281 3.86 15.10 -16.65
CA ARG A 281 3.08 16.35 -16.60
C ARG A 281 2.89 16.86 -15.17
N GLN A 282 2.57 15.98 -14.23
CA GLN A 282 2.43 16.35 -12.80
C GLN A 282 3.75 16.87 -12.23
N THR A 283 4.88 16.26 -12.59
CA THR A 283 6.22 16.71 -12.15
C THR A 283 6.53 18.09 -12.68
N LEU A 284 6.26 18.35 -13.95
CA LEU A 284 6.44 19.69 -14.55
C LEU A 284 5.58 20.75 -13.87
N GLN A 285 4.30 20.44 -13.58
CA GLN A 285 3.40 21.36 -12.88
C GLN A 285 3.88 21.66 -11.46
N LEU A 286 4.35 20.63 -10.73
CA LEU A 286 4.90 20.81 -9.39
C LEU A 286 6.16 21.69 -9.40
N ASN A 287 7.08 21.46 -10.35
CA ASN A 287 8.29 22.27 -10.47
C ASN A 287 7.97 23.72 -10.78
N ALA A 288 7.07 23.98 -11.73
CA ALA A 288 6.63 25.35 -12.04
C ALA A 288 6.01 26.05 -10.82
N ARG A 289 5.19 25.32 -10.03
CA ARG A 289 4.59 25.84 -8.80
C ARG A 289 5.64 26.16 -7.73
N LEU A 290 6.65 25.28 -7.58
CA LEU A 290 7.78 25.50 -6.66
C LEU A 290 8.58 26.73 -7.05
N GLU A 291 8.88 26.93 -8.34
CA GLU A 291 9.56 28.12 -8.83
C GLU A 291 8.78 29.40 -8.54
N MET A 292 7.46 29.39 -8.78
CA MET A 292 6.62 30.54 -8.46
C MET A 292 6.62 30.85 -6.95
N GLN A 293 6.50 29.83 -6.09
CA GLN A 293 6.53 30.01 -4.64
C GLN A 293 7.90 30.54 -4.16
N GLN A 294 8.99 30.07 -4.74
CA GLN A 294 10.34 30.55 -4.43
C GLN A 294 10.51 32.02 -4.81
N ALA A 295 10.01 32.42 -6.00
CA ALA A 295 10.05 33.81 -6.45
C ALA A 295 9.20 34.74 -5.53
N GLU A 296 8.01 34.26 -5.11
CA GLU A 296 7.16 34.99 -4.16
C GLU A 296 7.84 35.18 -2.81
N LEU A 297 8.43 34.11 -2.26
CA LEU A 297 9.21 34.16 -1.02
C LEU A 297 10.40 35.13 -1.11
N ALA A 298 11.11 35.16 -2.24
CA ALA A 298 12.21 36.09 -2.46
C ALA A 298 11.70 37.54 -2.48
N SER A 299 10.59 37.82 -3.15
CA SER A 299 9.98 39.18 -3.19
C SER A 299 9.50 39.63 -1.82
N LEU A 300 8.89 38.73 -1.02
CA LEU A 300 8.46 39.04 0.34
C LEU A 300 9.65 39.34 1.27
N ARG A 301 10.74 38.60 1.16
CA ARG A 301 11.99 38.85 1.91
C ARG A 301 12.56 40.23 1.57
N GLN A 302 12.68 40.54 0.27
CA GLN A 302 13.16 41.83 -0.16
C GLN A 302 12.30 42.99 0.42
N ARG A 303 10.98 42.81 0.36
CA ARG A 303 10.05 43.81 0.90
C ARG A 303 10.16 43.95 2.42
N GLN A 304 10.40 42.84 3.10
CA GLN A 304 10.65 42.87 4.55
C GLN A 304 11.95 43.64 4.86
N ASP A 305 13.03 43.37 4.12
CA ASP A 305 14.33 44.03 4.31
C ASP A 305 14.19 45.54 4.06
N GLU A 306 13.45 45.94 2.99
CA GLU A 306 13.19 47.37 2.71
C GLU A 306 12.38 48.03 3.83
N LEU A 307 11.35 47.33 4.38
CA LEU A 307 10.57 47.86 5.50
C LEU A 307 11.43 47.97 6.78
N GLU A 308 12.29 47.00 7.04
CA GLU A 308 13.18 47.04 8.18
C GLU A 308 14.19 48.19 8.05
N GLU A 309 14.76 48.44 6.86
CA GLU A 309 15.67 49.52 6.60
C GLU A 309 14.97 50.89 6.80
N ARG A 310 13.75 51.03 6.26
CA ARG A 310 12.91 52.27 6.49
C ARG A 310 12.59 52.45 7.96
N SER A 311 12.33 51.39 8.69
CA SER A 311 12.03 51.45 10.13
C SER A 311 13.24 51.82 11.00
N ARG A 312 14.46 51.67 10.46
CA ARG A 312 15.72 51.94 11.18
C ARG A 312 16.29 53.31 10.91
N THR A 313 15.81 54.01 9.87
CA THR A 313 16.34 55.29 9.44
C THR A 313 15.39 56.44 9.79
N ASP A 314 15.93 57.60 10.09
CA ASP A 314 15.21 58.85 10.20
C ASP A 314 14.95 59.43 8.81
N THR A 315 13.71 59.77 8.51
CA THR A 315 13.30 60.20 7.17
C THR A 315 13.82 61.55 6.73
N LEU A 316 14.27 62.41 7.67
CA LEU A 316 14.79 63.75 7.38
C LEU A 316 16.27 63.73 7.13
N THR A 317 16.99 63.01 7.94
CA THR A 317 18.48 63.01 7.94
C THR A 317 19.09 61.84 7.22
N GLY A 318 18.34 60.76 6.98
CA GLY A 318 18.85 59.51 6.44
C GLY A 318 19.76 58.71 7.39
N LEU A 319 19.92 59.18 8.62
CA LEU A 319 20.74 58.54 9.65
C LEU A 319 19.85 57.50 10.41
N ALA A 320 20.54 56.71 11.26
CA ALA A 320 19.86 55.80 12.16
C ALA A 320 18.87 56.54 13.06
N ASN A 321 17.60 56.08 13.14
CA ASN A 321 16.64 56.69 14.03
C ASN A 321 16.94 56.32 15.50
N ARG A 322 16.30 57.04 16.39
CA ARG A 322 16.47 56.90 17.84
C ARG A 322 16.24 55.45 18.32
N ALA A 323 15.19 54.82 17.86
CA ALA A 323 14.87 53.46 18.30
C ALA A 323 15.93 52.43 17.91
N TRP A 324 16.46 52.52 16.69
CA TRP A 324 17.55 51.67 16.24
C TRP A 324 18.88 51.96 16.98
N LEU A 325 19.15 53.22 17.24
CA LEU A 325 20.33 53.62 18.01
C LEU A 325 20.26 53.04 19.45
N GLU A 326 19.12 53.16 20.11
CA GLU A 326 18.94 52.62 21.47
C GLU A 326 19.12 51.08 21.48
N GLU A 327 18.56 50.38 20.50
CA GLU A 327 18.74 48.92 20.36
C GLU A 327 20.22 48.53 20.12
N GLN A 328 20.93 49.25 19.23
CA GLN A 328 22.34 48.97 18.95
C GLN A 328 23.24 49.30 20.16
N MET A 329 22.93 50.36 20.89
CA MET A 329 23.63 50.70 22.12
C MET A 329 23.50 49.56 23.16
N GLN A 330 22.32 49.04 23.39
CA GLN A 330 22.12 47.92 24.32
C GLN A 330 22.90 46.68 23.88
N LYS A 331 22.84 46.31 22.59
CA LYS A 331 23.53 45.12 22.04
C LYS A 331 25.07 45.30 22.18
N ARG A 332 25.62 46.48 21.83
CA ARG A 332 27.03 46.75 21.89
C ARG A 332 27.54 46.85 23.34
N PHE A 333 26.72 47.39 24.23
CA PHE A 333 27.05 47.46 25.66
C PHE A 333 27.14 46.04 26.27
N ALA A 334 26.16 45.17 26.01
CA ALA A 334 26.19 43.79 26.46
C ALA A 334 27.39 43.02 25.91
N LEU A 335 27.74 43.20 24.63
CA LEU A 335 28.88 42.54 24.01
C LEU A 335 30.20 43.02 24.60
N CYS A 336 30.37 44.34 24.83
CA CYS A 336 31.55 44.92 25.43
C CYS A 336 31.72 44.44 26.90
N GLN A 337 30.63 44.32 27.64
CA GLN A 337 30.63 43.77 28.99
C GLN A 337 31.10 42.31 29.00
N GLN A 338 30.62 41.49 28.10
CA GLN A 338 31.07 40.10 27.99
C GLN A 338 32.54 39.96 27.60
N GLN A 339 33.03 40.85 26.76
CA GLN A 339 34.42 40.82 26.26
C GLN A 339 35.37 41.67 27.07
N SER A 340 34.95 42.27 28.17
CA SER A 340 35.72 43.19 29.01
C SER A 340 36.34 44.34 28.18
N ARG A 341 35.63 44.86 27.19
CA ARG A 341 36.03 45.96 26.33
C ARG A 341 35.35 47.26 26.74
N ILE A 342 36.04 48.40 26.48
CA ILE A 342 35.52 49.73 26.76
C ILE A 342 34.61 50.16 25.60
N LEU A 343 33.40 50.65 25.90
CA LEU A 343 32.51 51.32 24.96
C LEU A 343 32.55 52.82 25.25
N SER A 344 32.86 53.63 24.24
CA SER A 344 32.80 55.08 24.31
C SER A 344 31.62 55.59 23.47
N VAL A 345 30.90 56.56 23.99
CA VAL A 345 29.76 57.19 23.31
C VAL A 345 30.04 58.70 23.22
N VAL A 346 29.87 59.27 22.02
CA VAL A 346 30.02 60.71 21.79
C VAL A 346 28.70 61.29 21.45
N PHE A 347 28.30 62.30 22.17
CA PHE A 347 27.11 63.14 21.88
C PHE A 347 27.54 64.43 21.25
N ILE A 348 26.90 64.80 20.15
CA ILE A 348 27.14 66.04 19.45
C ILE A 348 25.82 66.80 19.39
N ASP A 349 25.83 68.04 19.86
CA ASP A 349 24.67 68.96 19.75
C ASP A 349 25.08 70.20 18.96
N LEU A 350 24.11 70.78 18.25
CA LEU A 350 24.32 71.97 17.44
C LEU A 350 23.69 73.17 18.17
N ASP A 351 24.57 74.06 18.69
CA ASP A 351 24.11 75.30 19.32
C ASP A 351 23.47 76.21 18.29
N HIS A 352 22.36 76.83 18.63
CA HIS A 352 21.65 77.83 17.81
C HIS A 352 21.11 77.26 16.47
N PHE A 353 20.66 76.04 16.44
CA PHE A 353 19.98 75.43 15.27
C PHE A 353 18.57 75.95 15.12
#